data_9da4266b2ddfc87ac177d7f2efc1ef8a
#
_entry.id   9da4266b2ddfc87ac177d7f2efc1ef8a
#
_cell.length_a   1.000
_cell.length_b   1.000
_cell.length_c   1.000
_cell.angle_alpha   90.00
_cell.angle_beta   90.00
_cell.angle_gamma   90.00
#
_symmetry.space_group_name_H-M   'P 1'
#
loop_
_entity.id
_entity.type
_entity.pdbx_description
1 polymer ?
#
loop_
_entity_poly.entity_id
_entity_poly.type
_entity_poly.pdbx_seq_one_letter_code
_entity_poly.pdbx_strand_id
1 'polypeptide(L)'
;MNHQKIILFISLFFFFFSCKNDKLNLSDGYLIEFDEFNLISSHEKVKIIDFRKPELYKKSHIMNAVNIWRTDLENTEYPYKGMMADKLQVEELFSRLGIKNDDTIVVYDDNGLCDSSRLWWILQVYGYHNIKMLHGGFSLWKENHEVTTEIPQIEKTEFRFKKDPVYNSHATKEEVFQAVHQKNILLDTRTQDEYSGKRQKNGAAKGGRIPKSILLDWTLAINYHGDKKIKSIEKLEEVYKEILPYKNDTIIVYCQSGFRSSHTAFVLTEILDFKNIKNYDGAWVEWSYHEELPFEQDSITTIFQ
;
A
#
# COMPACT_ATOMS: atom_id res chain seq x y z
N MET A 1 70.67 50.00 4.46
CA MET A 1 69.81 49.05 5.22
C MET A 1 68.43 49.03 4.55
N ASN A 2 68.22 48.02 3.69
CA ASN A 2 66.95 47.88 2.92
C ASN A 2 66.01 46.87 3.67
N HIS A 3 64.89 47.34 4.12
CA HIS A 3 63.82 46.49 4.63
C HIS A 3 62.89 46.09 3.50
N GLN A 4 62.99 44.87 3.02
CA GLN A 4 61.99 44.23 2.15
C GLN A 4 60.81 43.79 2.98
N LYS A 5 59.64 44.33 2.70
CA LYS A 5 58.34 43.89 3.25
C LYS A 5 57.86 42.73 2.40
N ILE A 6 57.77 41.54 3.01
CA ILE A 6 57.15 40.33 2.40
C ILE A 6 55.63 40.49 2.64
N ILE A 7 54.89 40.65 1.55
CA ILE A 7 53.40 40.60 1.57
C ILE A 7 53.00 39.14 1.30
N LEU A 8 52.44 38.49 2.35
CA LEU A 8 51.88 37.14 2.26
C LEU A 8 50.45 37.20 1.71
N PHE A 9 50.29 36.75 0.46
CA PHE A 9 48.94 36.61 -0.14
C PHE A 9 48.33 35.30 0.37
N ILE A 10 47.35 35.39 1.28
CA ILE A 10 46.52 34.26 1.68
C ILE A 10 45.38 34.13 0.66
N SER A 11 45.53 33.15 -0.25
CA SER A 11 44.47 32.77 -1.20
C SER A 11 43.42 31.97 -0.45
N LEU A 12 42.28 32.58 -0.22
CA LEU A 12 41.10 31.92 0.39
C LEU A 12 40.40 31.10 -0.72
N PHE A 13 40.61 29.80 -0.73
CA PHE A 13 39.87 28.87 -1.60
C PHE A 13 38.48 28.68 -1.04
N PHE A 14 37.48 29.36 -1.62
CA PHE A 14 36.09 29.04 -1.42
C PHE A 14 35.75 27.76 -2.17
N PHE A 15 35.62 26.65 -1.44
CA PHE A 15 34.96 25.44 -1.94
C PHE A 15 33.47 25.73 -2.06
N PHE A 16 33.01 26.05 -3.27
CA PHE A 16 31.63 25.99 -3.59
C PHE A 16 31.17 24.52 -3.60
N PHE A 17 30.59 24.05 -2.52
CA PHE A 17 29.77 22.83 -2.56
C PHE A 17 28.57 23.12 -3.46
N SER A 18 28.69 22.76 -4.73
CA SER A 18 27.55 22.69 -5.62
C SER A 18 26.69 21.52 -5.14
N CYS A 19 25.59 21.82 -4.45
CA CYS A 19 24.52 20.84 -4.28
C CYS A 19 23.99 20.50 -5.68
N LYS A 20 24.50 19.41 -6.26
CA LYS A 20 23.83 18.76 -7.37
C LYS A 20 22.47 18.30 -6.85
N ASN A 21 21.41 18.92 -7.30
CA ASN A 21 20.07 18.37 -7.24
C ASN A 21 20.04 17.17 -8.21
N ASP A 22 20.57 16.04 -7.79
CA ASP A 22 20.45 14.79 -8.52
C ASP A 22 18.97 14.36 -8.40
N LYS A 23 18.16 14.72 -9.40
CA LYS A 23 16.83 14.17 -9.54
C LYS A 23 16.97 12.67 -9.74
N LEU A 24 16.33 11.88 -8.86
CA LEU A 24 16.16 10.46 -9.07
C LEU A 24 15.43 10.26 -10.40
N ASN A 25 16.08 9.58 -11.34
CA ASN A 25 15.47 9.22 -12.61
C ASN A 25 14.76 7.87 -12.43
N LEU A 26 13.44 7.94 -12.10
CA LEU A 26 12.61 6.78 -11.84
C LEU A 26 11.66 6.55 -13.01
N SER A 27 11.36 5.29 -13.30
CA SER A 27 10.30 4.90 -14.22
C SER A 27 8.95 5.49 -13.80
N ASP A 28 8.05 5.70 -14.74
CA ASP A 28 6.69 6.10 -14.46
C ASP A 28 5.91 5.02 -13.69
N GLY A 29 4.83 5.42 -13.02
CA GLY A 29 3.99 4.52 -12.24
C GLY A 29 4.55 4.22 -10.83
N TYR A 30 3.90 3.29 -10.13
CA TYR A 30 4.16 2.98 -8.72
C TYR A 30 4.89 1.65 -8.49
N LEU A 31 5.13 0.85 -9.51
CA LEU A 31 5.96 -0.35 -9.41
C LEU A 31 7.43 0.01 -9.70
N ILE A 32 8.33 -0.66 -8.99
CA ILE A 32 9.78 -0.59 -9.24
C ILE A 32 10.33 -2.00 -9.34
N GLU A 33 11.09 -2.28 -10.41
CA GLU A 33 11.77 -3.56 -10.60
C GLU A 33 13.12 -3.57 -9.86
N PHE A 34 13.68 -4.76 -9.63
CA PHE A 34 14.88 -4.94 -8.81
C PHE A 34 16.10 -4.18 -9.34
N ASP A 35 16.31 -4.19 -10.67
CA ASP A 35 17.46 -3.50 -11.26
C ASP A 35 17.38 -1.98 -11.02
N GLU A 36 16.24 -1.37 -11.23
CA GLU A 36 16.00 0.06 -10.97
C GLU A 36 16.13 0.37 -9.47
N PHE A 37 15.54 -0.47 -8.60
CA PHE A 37 15.62 -0.28 -7.16
C PHE A 37 17.08 -0.38 -6.68
N ASN A 38 17.87 -1.34 -7.19
CA ASN A 38 19.25 -1.51 -6.80
C ASN A 38 20.10 -0.26 -7.11
N LEU A 39 19.82 0.44 -8.21
CA LEU A 39 20.52 1.68 -8.57
C LEU A 39 20.26 2.84 -7.60
N ILE A 40 19.10 2.86 -6.94
CA ILE A 40 18.67 3.97 -6.09
C ILE A 40 18.64 3.64 -4.60
N SER A 41 18.76 2.39 -4.21
CA SER A 41 18.54 1.90 -2.83
C SER A 41 19.44 2.56 -1.77
N SER A 42 20.62 3.05 -2.17
CA SER A 42 21.56 3.77 -1.31
C SER A 42 21.45 5.30 -1.38
N HIS A 43 20.52 5.83 -2.19
CA HIS A 43 20.37 7.27 -2.34
C HIS A 43 19.74 7.89 -1.07
N GLU A 44 20.28 9.03 -0.60
CA GLU A 44 19.85 9.67 0.67
C GLU A 44 18.37 10.03 0.75
N LYS A 45 17.73 10.31 -0.39
CA LYS A 45 16.31 10.62 -0.51
C LYS A 45 15.42 9.39 -0.72
N VAL A 46 15.96 8.19 -0.65
CA VAL A 46 15.17 6.95 -0.72
C VAL A 46 15.01 6.39 0.68
N LYS A 47 13.76 6.17 1.06
CA LYS A 47 13.38 5.52 2.31
C LYS A 47 12.75 4.18 2.02
N ILE A 48 13.37 3.13 2.53
CA ILE A 48 12.96 1.75 2.29
C ILE A 48 12.09 1.30 3.45
N ILE A 49 10.88 0.83 3.17
CA ILE A 49 9.93 0.32 4.17
C ILE A 49 9.73 -1.18 3.96
N ASP A 50 10.04 -1.95 4.99
CA ASP A 50 9.67 -3.37 5.11
C ASP A 50 8.28 -3.47 5.74
N PHE A 51 7.27 -3.86 4.95
CA PHE A 51 5.91 -4.03 5.44
C PHE A 51 5.60 -5.51 5.73
N ARG A 52 6.55 -6.19 6.34
CA ARG A 52 6.37 -7.56 6.85
C ARG A 52 6.26 -7.55 8.37
N LYS A 53 5.84 -8.70 8.92
CA LYS A 53 5.81 -8.89 10.39
C LYS A 53 7.16 -8.56 11.02
N PRO A 54 7.19 -7.90 12.20
CA PRO A 54 8.45 -7.54 12.86
C PRO A 54 9.41 -8.70 13.08
N GLU A 55 8.90 -9.93 13.30
CA GLU A 55 9.72 -11.12 13.49
C GLU A 55 10.44 -11.52 12.19
N LEU A 56 9.82 -11.26 11.03
CA LEU A 56 10.43 -11.53 9.71
C LEU A 56 11.49 -10.47 9.38
N TYR A 57 11.18 -9.20 9.66
CA TYR A 57 12.14 -8.10 9.51
C TYR A 57 13.39 -8.34 10.35
N LYS A 58 13.26 -8.71 11.62
CA LYS A 58 14.39 -8.99 12.52
C LYS A 58 15.26 -10.16 12.05
N LYS A 59 14.70 -11.12 11.32
CA LYS A 59 15.46 -12.26 10.78
C LYS A 59 16.34 -11.86 9.60
N SER A 60 15.83 -11.05 8.71
CA SER A 60 16.56 -10.45 7.58
C SER A 60 15.68 -9.43 6.86
N HIS A 61 16.27 -8.36 6.36
CA HIS A 61 15.60 -7.30 5.62
C HIS A 61 16.56 -6.65 4.61
N ILE A 62 16.06 -5.83 3.70
CA ILE A 62 16.88 -5.04 2.77
C ILE A 62 17.63 -3.97 3.56
N MET A 63 18.91 -3.77 3.21
CA MET A 63 19.75 -2.78 3.89
C MET A 63 19.06 -1.40 4.00
N ASN A 64 19.20 -0.74 5.15
CA ASN A 64 18.56 0.54 5.49
C ASN A 64 17.01 0.54 5.53
N ALA A 65 16.36 -0.60 5.37
CA ALA A 65 14.90 -0.66 5.52
C ALA A 65 14.47 -0.41 6.97
N VAL A 66 13.39 0.36 7.13
CA VAL A 66 12.65 0.49 8.40
C VAL A 66 11.40 -0.37 8.36
N ASN A 67 10.93 -0.86 9.51
CA ASN A 67 9.77 -1.74 9.55
C ASN A 67 8.50 -1.01 9.97
N ILE A 68 7.42 -1.31 9.28
CA ILE A 68 6.05 -1.06 9.72
C ILE A 68 5.26 -2.35 9.70
N TRP A 69 4.20 -2.39 10.49
CA TRP A 69 3.24 -3.47 10.45
C TRP A 69 1.81 -2.92 10.36
N ARG A 70 0.85 -3.75 10.08
CA ARG A 70 -0.57 -3.38 9.88
C ARG A 70 -1.12 -2.52 11.00
N THR A 71 -0.76 -2.82 12.24
CA THR A 71 -1.19 -2.05 13.42
C THR A 71 -0.67 -0.62 13.46
N ASP A 72 0.43 -0.31 12.77
CA ASP A 72 0.93 1.06 12.68
C ASP A 72 0.10 1.95 11.75
N LEU A 73 -0.74 1.35 10.90
CA LEU A 73 -1.62 2.00 9.94
C LEU A 73 -3.11 1.84 10.29
N GLU A 74 -3.42 1.42 11.52
CA GLU A 74 -4.79 1.28 12.02
C GLU A 74 -5.18 2.45 12.94
N ASN A 75 -6.37 3.01 12.71
CA ASN A 75 -7.01 3.89 13.66
C ASN A 75 -7.67 3.05 14.78
N THR A 76 -7.27 3.28 16.02
CA THR A 76 -7.72 2.51 17.18
C THR A 76 -8.94 3.13 17.88
N GLU A 77 -9.48 4.22 17.39
CA GLU A 77 -10.67 4.87 17.97
C GLU A 77 -11.99 4.14 17.60
N TYR A 78 -11.95 3.26 16.60
CA TYR A 78 -13.09 2.47 16.19
C TYR A 78 -13.24 1.20 17.05
N PRO A 79 -14.49 0.74 17.31
CA PRO A 79 -14.73 -0.51 18.06
C PRO A 79 -14.33 -1.77 17.29
N TYR A 80 -13.92 -1.64 16.04
CA TYR A 80 -13.45 -2.69 15.14
C TYR A 80 -12.11 -2.29 14.51
N LYS A 81 -11.35 -3.29 14.05
CA LYS A 81 -10.03 -3.08 13.46
C LYS A 81 -10.08 -2.90 11.96
N GLY A 82 -9.00 -2.35 11.39
CA GLY A 82 -8.79 -2.27 9.95
C GLY A 82 -9.07 -0.91 9.33
N MET A 83 -9.70 0.02 10.07
CA MET A 83 -9.80 1.42 9.62
C MET A 83 -8.40 2.02 9.46
N MET A 84 -8.19 2.80 8.41
CA MET A 84 -6.90 3.45 8.18
C MET A 84 -6.56 4.44 9.30
N ALA A 85 -5.29 4.51 9.65
CA ALA A 85 -4.75 5.54 10.52
C ALA A 85 -5.09 6.93 9.99
N ASP A 86 -5.41 7.85 10.88
CA ASP A 86 -5.66 9.22 10.50
C ASP A 86 -4.39 9.95 10.01
N LYS A 87 -4.58 11.15 9.48
CA LYS A 87 -3.50 11.97 8.92
C LYS A 87 -2.37 12.19 9.93
N LEU A 88 -2.71 12.53 11.17
CA LEU A 88 -1.73 12.83 12.23
C LEU A 88 -0.97 11.57 12.65
N GLN A 89 -1.64 10.44 12.78
CA GLN A 89 -1.01 9.16 13.09
C GLN A 89 0.03 8.77 12.03
N VAL A 90 -0.28 8.95 10.74
CA VAL A 90 0.69 8.67 9.67
C VAL A 90 1.84 9.68 9.66
N GLU A 91 1.58 10.97 9.92
CA GLU A 91 2.61 12.01 10.03
C GLU A 91 3.58 11.71 11.20
N GLU A 92 3.07 11.28 12.34
CA GLU A 92 3.88 10.88 13.50
C GLU A 92 4.69 9.62 13.21
N LEU A 93 4.07 8.61 12.59
CA LEU A 93 4.75 7.39 12.16
C LEU A 93 5.92 7.72 11.24
N PHE A 94 5.70 8.49 10.19
CA PHE A 94 6.73 8.85 9.23
C PHE A 94 7.84 9.71 9.83
N SER A 95 7.47 10.65 10.71
CA SER A 95 8.46 11.45 11.45
C SER A 95 9.35 10.56 12.31
N ARG A 96 8.79 9.57 13.01
CA ARG A 96 9.51 8.60 13.83
C ARG A 96 10.42 7.70 13.00
N LEU A 97 10.01 7.36 11.78
CA LEU A 97 10.79 6.54 10.84
C LEU A 97 11.85 7.34 10.05
N GLY A 98 12.02 8.63 10.36
CA GLY A 98 13.04 9.47 9.71
C GLY A 98 12.72 9.79 8.24
N ILE A 99 11.44 9.73 7.85
CA ILE A 99 10.99 10.06 6.50
C ILE A 99 10.81 11.59 6.41
N LYS A 100 11.27 12.18 5.31
CA LYS A 100 11.11 13.60 4.98
C LYS A 100 10.07 13.79 3.88
N ASN A 101 9.54 15.00 3.77
CA ASN A 101 8.49 15.34 2.80
C ASN A 101 8.88 15.19 1.32
N ASP A 102 10.17 15.22 1.01
CA ASP A 102 10.73 15.09 -0.33
C ASP A 102 11.42 13.74 -0.60
N ASP A 103 11.32 12.81 0.34
CA ASP A 103 11.83 11.45 0.16
C ASP A 103 10.95 10.68 -0.84
N THR A 104 11.55 9.72 -1.52
CA THR A 104 10.86 8.68 -2.25
C THR A 104 10.78 7.44 -1.37
N ILE A 105 9.57 6.99 -1.08
CA ILE A 105 9.34 5.76 -0.32
C ILE A 105 9.40 4.57 -1.28
N VAL A 106 10.21 3.57 -0.95
CA VAL A 106 10.14 2.26 -1.60
C VAL A 106 9.67 1.25 -0.56
N VAL A 107 8.48 0.70 -0.75
CA VAL A 107 7.89 -0.27 0.16
C VAL A 107 7.90 -1.67 -0.45
N TYR A 108 8.15 -2.67 0.38
CA TYR A 108 8.04 -4.08 -0.01
C TYR A 108 7.34 -4.93 1.04
N ASP A 109 6.77 -6.03 0.58
CA ASP A 109 6.19 -7.08 1.43
C ASP A 109 6.57 -8.48 0.91
N ASP A 110 5.93 -9.52 1.43
CA ASP A 110 6.05 -10.91 0.94
C ASP A 110 4.67 -11.49 0.54
N ASN A 111 3.68 -10.63 0.39
CA ASN A 111 2.29 -11.01 0.18
C ASN A 111 1.74 -10.46 -1.16
N GLY A 112 2.57 -10.47 -2.20
CA GLY A 112 2.17 -10.08 -3.55
C GLY A 112 1.71 -8.64 -3.66
N LEU A 113 2.35 -7.73 -2.96
CA LEU A 113 2.05 -6.30 -2.85
C LEU A 113 0.74 -5.97 -2.11
N CYS A 114 0.12 -6.93 -1.42
CA CYS A 114 -1.14 -6.70 -0.70
C CYS A 114 -0.99 -5.68 0.45
N ASP A 115 0.08 -5.81 1.23
CA ASP A 115 0.38 -4.88 2.34
C ASP A 115 0.93 -3.56 1.81
N SER A 116 1.82 -3.60 0.81
CA SER A 116 2.37 -2.43 0.12
C SER A 116 1.28 -1.57 -0.52
N SER A 117 0.29 -2.18 -1.17
CA SER A 117 -0.84 -1.48 -1.76
C SER A 117 -1.73 -0.79 -0.72
N ARG A 118 -1.80 -1.31 0.51
CA ARG A 118 -2.48 -0.63 1.61
C ARG A 118 -1.81 0.69 1.94
N LEU A 119 -0.48 0.70 2.07
CA LEU A 119 0.28 1.93 2.31
C LEU A 119 0.13 2.89 1.13
N TRP A 120 0.29 2.38 -0.11
CA TRP A 120 0.09 3.18 -1.32
C TRP A 120 -1.27 3.87 -1.31
N TRP A 121 -2.37 3.14 -1.04
CA TRP A 121 -3.73 3.68 -1.06
C TRP A 121 -3.93 4.76 0.03
N ILE A 122 -3.46 4.54 1.26
CA ILE A 122 -3.51 5.53 2.34
C ILE A 122 -2.78 6.82 1.92
N LEU A 123 -1.60 6.68 1.32
CA LEU A 123 -0.81 7.82 0.86
C LEU A 123 -1.48 8.57 -0.29
N GLN A 124 -2.18 7.88 -1.21
CA GLN A 124 -2.99 8.54 -2.23
C GLN A 124 -4.10 9.40 -1.59
N VAL A 125 -4.81 8.88 -0.58
CA VAL A 125 -5.84 9.62 0.15
C VAL A 125 -5.25 10.88 0.80
N TYR A 126 -4.03 10.82 1.33
CA TYR A 126 -3.35 11.97 1.94
C TYR A 126 -2.54 12.82 0.96
N GLY A 127 -2.66 12.55 -0.35
CA GLY A 127 -2.04 13.35 -1.41
C GLY A 127 -0.53 13.24 -1.48
N TYR A 128 0.05 12.11 -1.04
CA TYR A 128 1.48 11.81 -1.15
C TYR A 128 1.71 10.73 -2.22
N HIS A 129 2.34 11.13 -3.32
CA HIS A 129 2.51 10.28 -4.50
C HIS A 129 3.94 9.75 -4.69
N ASN A 130 4.87 10.12 -3.82
CA ASN A 130 6.30 9.76 -3.93
C ASN A 130 6.56 8.38 -3.31
N ILE A 131 5.82 7.37 -3.77
CA ILE A 131 5.93 5.99 -3.32
C ILE A 131 6.12 5.05 -4.50
N LYS A 132 6.96 4.03 -4.32
CA LYS A 132 7.14 2.90 -5.22
C LYS A 132 6.94 1.59 -4.45
N MET A 133 6.44 0.57 -5.10
CA MET A 133 6.27 -0.77 -4.52
C MET A 133 7.23 -1.73 -5.24
N LEU A 134 8.07 -2.44 -4.48
CA LEU A 134 9.08 -3.36 -5.02
C LEU A 134 8.42 -4.61 -5.59
N HIS A 135 8.39 -4.73 -6.92
CA HIS A 135 7.67 -5.78 -7.63
C HIS A 135 8.35 -7.14 -7.49
N GLY A 136 7.73 -8.05 -6.77
CA GLY A 136 8.26 -9.37 -6.41
C GLY A 136 8.58 -9.53 -4.92
N GLY A 137 8.70 -8.39 -4.18
CA GLY A 137 8.86 -8.38 -2.74
C GLY A 137 10.17 -8.97 -2.23
N PHE A 138 10.24 -9.18 -0.91
CA PHE A 138 11.48 -9.59 -0.24
C PHE A 138 11.92 -11.01 -0.58
N SER A 139 10.98 -11.96 -0.66
CA SER A 139 11.34 -13.37 -0.88
C SER A 139 12.08 -13.58 -2.20
N LEU A 140 11.66 -12.88 -3.25
CA LEU A 140 12.32 -12.93 -4.55
C LEU A 140 13.62 -12.08 -4.57
N TRP A 141 13.61 -10.93 -3.89
CA TRP A 141 14.81 -10.08 -3.75
C TRP A 141 16.00 -10.85 -3.15
N LYS A 142 15.81 -11.52 -2.02
CA LYS A 142 16.87 -12.22 -1.27
C LYS A 142 17.52 -13.39 -2.01
N GLU A 143 16.92 -13.86 -3.11
CA GLU A 143 17.49 -14.95 -3.91
C GLU A 143 18.78 -14.54 -4.61
N ASN A 144 18.90 -13.25 -4.97
CA ASN A 144 20.01 -12.73 -5.79
C ASN A 144 20.66 -11.46 -5.23
N HIS A 145 20.19 -10.96 -4.07
CA HIS A 145 20.69 -9.72 -3.48
C HIS A 145 20.99 -9.89 -2.00
N GLU A 146 21.94 -9.10 -1.51
CA GLU A 146 22.32 -9.08 -0.11
C GLU A 146 21.19 -8.58 0.78
N VAL A 147 21.14 -9.14 1.99
CA VAL A 147 20.19 -8.76 3.05
C VAL A 147 20.95 -8.61 4.36
N THR A 148 20.37 -7.90 5.31
CA THR A 148 20.97 -7.64 6.61
C THR A 148 20.05 -7.98 7.77
N THR A 149 20.61 -8.03 8.98
CA THR A 149 19.89 -8.05 10.26
C THR A 149 20.13 -6.76 11.05
N GLU A 150 20.96 -5.84 10.52
CA GLU A 150 21.32 -4.61 11.18
C GLU A 150 20.18 -3.59 11.08
N ILE A 151 19.62 -3.23 12.24
CA ILE A 151 18.56 -2.21 12.32
C ILE A 151 19.19 -0.82 12.16
N PRO A 152 18.74 -0.02 11.17
CA PRO A 152 19.30 1.29 10.94
C PRO A 152 19.04 2.24 12.12
N GLN A 153 20.01 3.10 12.41
CA GLN A 153 19.79 4.21 13.33
C GLN A 153 18.93 5.28 12.64
N ILE A 154 17.87 5.69 13.32
CA ILE A 154 16.90 6.63 12.75
C ILE A 154 16.97 7.95 13.52
N GLU A 155 17.20 9.03 12.77
CA GLU A 155 16.99 10.38 13.27
C GLU A 155 15.55 10.79 12.97
N LYS A 156 14.81 11.19 14.03
CA LYS A 156 13.43 11.67 13.89
C LYS A 156 13.39 12.93 13.02
N THR A 157 12.40 12.99 12.13
CA THR A 157 12.15 14.14 11.25
C THR A 157 10.85 14.84 11.61
N GLU A 158 10.50 15.88 10.85
CA GLU A 158 9.20 16.52 10.87
C GLU A 158 8.52 16.28 9.52
N PHE A 159 7.78 15.20 9.42
CA PHE A 159 6.98 14.92 8.24
C PHE A 159 5.58 15.51 8.39
N ARG A 160 5.08 16.20 7.35
CA ARG A 160 3.71 16.74 7.28
C ARG A 160 3.17 16.62 5.88
N PHE A 161 1.94 16.12 5.74
CA PHE A 161 1.28 16.13 4.44
C PHE A 161 1.00 17.57 4.00
N LYS A 162 1.38 17.91 2.77
CA LYS A 162 1.25 19.27 2.21
C LYS A 162 -0.17 19.63 1.79
N LYS A 163 -1.03 18.64 1.62
CA LYS A 163 -2.41 18.80 1.13
C LYS A 163 -3.40 18.24 2.13
N ASP A 164 -4.63 18.71 2.04
CA ASP A 164 -5.74 18.06 2.71
C ASP A 164 -6.07 16.74 2.05
N PRO A 165 -6.64 15.79 2.82
CA PRO A 165 -7.03 14.49 2.29
C PRO A 165 -8.01 14.61 1.13
N VAL A 166 -7.81 13.77 0.10
CA VAL A 166 -8.69 13.67 -1.06
C VAL A 166 -9.36 12.29 -1.06
N TYR A 167 -10.60 12.24 -0.66
CA TYR A 167 -11.34 10.99 -0.47
C TYR A 167 -11.99 10.42 -1.74
N ASN A 168 -11.56 10.83 -2.94
CA ASN A 168 -12.14 10.33 -4.21
C ASN A 168 -12.00 8.81 -4.38
N SER A 169 -10.90 8.24 -3.89
CA SER A 169 -10.64 6.78 -3.92
C SER A 169 -11.13 6.04 -2.67
N HIS A 170 -11.79 6.73 -1.75
CA HIS A 170 -12.34 6.18 -0.52
C HIS A 170 -13.86 6.07 -0.63
N ALA A 171 -14.43 4.94 -0.20
CA ALA A 171 -15.87 4.78 -0.04
C ALA A 171 -16.22 4.69 1.44
N THR A 172 -17.24 5.44 1.86
CA THR A 172 -17.81 5.35 3.20
C THR A 172 -18.83 4.22 3.28
N LYS A 173 -19.19 3.82 4.50
CA LYS A 173 -20.27 2.86 4.77
C LYS A 173 -21.58 3.30 4.14
N GLU A 174 -21.90 4.59 4.23
CA GLU A 174 -23.12 5.17 3.67
C GLU A 174 -23.14 5.10 2.14
N GLU A 175 -22.01 5.38 1.48
CA GLU A 175 -21.89 5.23 0.01
C GLU A 175 -22.05 3.77 -0.42
N VAL A 176 -21.48 2.82 0.34
CA VAL A 176 -21.68 1.38 0.08
C VAL A 176 -23.12 0.97 0.28
N PHE A 177 -23.78 1.45 1.33
CA PHE A 177 -25.20 1.19 1.56
C PHE A 177 -26.07 1.71 0.41
N GLN A 178 -25.79 2.90 -0.10
CA GLN A 178 -26.48 3.43 -1.29
C GLN A 178 -26.18 2.59 -2.53
N ALA A 179 -24.93 2.14 -2.69
CA ALA A 179 -24.52 1.31 -3.84
C ALA A 179 -25.28 -0.03 -3.91
N VAL A 180 -25.65 -0.63 -2.77
CA VAL A 180 -26.51 -1.84 -2.72
C VAL A 180 -27.86 -1.60 -3.41
N HIS A 181 -28.38 -0.36 -3.40
CA HIS A 181 -29.67 0.02 -3.99
C HIS A 181 -29.56 0.62 -5.39
N GLN A 182 -28.35 0.89 -5.86
CA GLN A 182 -28.04 1.50 -7.16
C GLN A 182 -27.40 0.49 -8.14
N LYS A 183 -26.98 0.99 -9.32
CA LYS A 183 -26.28 0.18 -10.35
C LYS A 183 -24.76 0.14 -10.20
N ASN A 184 -24.21 0.59 -9.05
CA ASN A 184 -22.78 0.54 -8.81
C ASN A 184 -22.30 -0.91 -8.66
N ILE A 185 -21.09 -1.19 -9.12
CA ILE A 185 -20.49 -2.51 -8.95
C ILE A 185 -19.84 -2.57 -7.57
N LEU A 186 -20.29 -3.52 -6.74
CA LEU A 186 -19.63 -3.88 -5.49
C LEU A 186 -18.78 -5.12 -5.72
N LEU A 187 -17.47 -5.03 -5.53
CA LEU A 187 -16.55 -6.12 -5.74
C LEU A 187 -15.98 -6.62 -4.42
N ASP A 188 -16.31 -7.86 -4.06
CA ASP A 188 -15.73 -8.55 -2.91
C ASP A 188 -14.44 -9.26 -3.32
N THR A 189 -13.31 -8.83 -2.75
CA THR A 189 -11.99 -9.35 -3.12
C THR A 189 -11.49 -10.43 -2.14
N ARG A 190 -12.39 -11.01 -1.33
CA ARG A 190 -12.10 -12.08 -0.38
C ARG A 190 -12.12 -13.45 -1.07
N THR A 191 -11.90 -14.49 -0.26
CA THR A 191 -12.04 -15.88 -0.71
C THR A 191 -13.51 -16.31 -0.82
N GLN A 192 -13.78 -17.35 -1.61
CA GLN A 192 -15.12 -17.95 -1.72
C GLN A 192 -15.71 -18.33 -0.36
N ASP A 193 -14.92 -18.90 0.55
CA ASP A 193 -15.39 -19.32 1.87
C ASP A 193 -15.77 -18.11 2.77
N GLU A 194 -15.08 -16.98 2.64
CA GLU A 194 -15.44 -15.74 3.35
C GLU A 194 -16.72 -15.11 2.74
N TYR A 195 -16.82 -15.09 1.41
CA TYR A 195 -17.95 -14.55 0.67
C TYR A 195 -19.26 -15.31 0.93
N SER A 196 -19.20 -16.64 0.90
CA SER A 196 -20.36 -17.51 1.17
C SER A 196 -20.79 -17.50 2.65
N GLY A 197 -19.93 -17.01 3.55
CA GLY A 197 -20.16 -17.06 4.99
C GLY A 197 -19.78 -18.38 5.64
N LYS A 198 -19.25 -19.35 4.88
CA LYS A 198 -18.73 -20.62 5.43
C LYS A 198 -17.57 -20.37 6.39
N ARG A 199 -16.76 -19.33 6.13
CA ARG A 199 -15.65 -18.90 6.98
C ARG A 199 -15.90 -17.49 7.51
N GLN A 200 -16.16 -17.39 8.81
CA GLN A 200 -16.09 -16.11 9.53
C GLN A 200 -14.65 -15.86 10.00
N LYS A 201 -14.05 -14.79 9.53
CA LYS A 201 -12.70 -14.40 9.91
C LYS A 201 -12.72 -13.53 11.17
N ASN A 202 -11.66 -13.63 11.98
CA ASN A 202 -11.53 -12.82 13.19
C ASN A 202 -11.71 -11.32 12.90
N GLY A 203 -12.41 -10.63 13.80
CA GLY A 203 -12.76 -9.22 13.69
C GLY A 203 -14.12 -8.96 13.02
N ALA A 204 -14.68 -9.90 12.27
CA ALA A 204 -16.04 -9.78 11.74
C ALA A 204 -17.07 -10.28 12.77
N ALA A 205 -18.18 -9.56 12.93
CA ALA A 205 -19.27 -9.92 13.84
C ALA A 205 -20.12 -11.07 13.29
N LYS A 206 -20.17 -11.25 11.97
CA LYS A 206 -20.93 -12.30 11.28
C LYS A 206 -20.20 -12.77 10.00
N GLY A 207 -20.55 -13.96 9.50
CA GLY A 207 -20.12 -14.46 8.20
C GLY A 207 -21.04 -13.94 7.09
N GLY A 208 -20.60 -14.01 5.82
CA GLY A 208 -21.38 -13.58 4.66
C GLY A 208 -20.76 -12.40 3.88
N ARG A 209 -21.59 -11.68 3.13
CA ARG A 209 -21.18 -10.63 2.20
C ARG A 209 -22.14 -9.45 2.19
N ILE A 210 -21.69 -8.34 1.65
CA ILE A 210 -22.54 -7.20 1.30
C ILE A 210 -23.47 -7.64 0.15
N PRO A 211 -24.80 -7.38 0.22
CA PRO A 211 -25.74 -7.80 -0.81
C PRO A 211 -25.35 -7.30 -2.20
N LYS A 212 -25.65 -8.11 -3.22
CA LYS A 212 -25.33 -7.82 -4.64
C LYS A 212 -23.85 -7.67 -4.97
N SER A 213 -22.94 -7.89 -4.02
CA SER A 213 -21.52 -7.89 -4.35
C SER A 213 -21.13 -9.08 -5.25
N ILE A 214 -20.17 -8.85 -6.11
CA ILE A 214 -19.62 -9.86 -7.01
C ILE A 214 -18.28 -10.31 -6.44
N LEU A 215 -18.08 -11.61 -6.32
CA LEU A 215 -16.81 -12.16 -5.84
C LEU A 215 -15.75 -12.14 -6.95
N LEU A 216 -14.61 -11.56 -6.64
CA LEU A 216 -13.39 -11.70 -7.42
C LEU A 216 -12.17 -11.70 -6.50
N ASP A 217 -11.68 -12.88 -6.16
CA ASP A 217 -10.55 -13.04 -5.24
C ASP A 217 -9.32 -12.28 -5.76
N TRP A 218 -8.74 -11.41 -4.92
CA TRP A 218 -7.59 -10.58 -5.26
C TRP A 218 -6.38 -11.38 -5.77
N THR A 219 -6.23 -12.63 -5.36
CA THR A 219 -5.12 -13.51 -5.77
C THR A 219 -5.15 -13.85 -7.28
N LEU A 220 -6.30 -13.65 -7.93
CA LEU A 220 -6.42 -13.82 -9.38
C LEU A 220 -5.58 -12.81 -10.18
N ALA A 221 -5.20 -11.68 -9.55
CA ALA A 221 -4.38 -10.65 -10.19
C ALA A 221 -2.86 -10.94 -10.11
N ILE A 222 -2.43 -11.92 -9.35
CA ILE A 222 -1.00 -12.22 -9.15
C ILE A 222 -0.67 -13.67 -9.49
N ASN A 223 0.62 -13.97 -9.66
CA ASN A 223 1.13 -15.33 -9.75
C ASN A 223 1.25 -15.95 -8.36
N TYR A 224 0.11 -16.19 -7.70
CA TYR A 224 0.04 -16.51 -6.25
C TYR A 224 0.91 -17.69 -5.81
N HIS A 225 0.98 -18.75 -6.61
CA HIS A 225 1.79 -19.94 -6.34
C HIS A 225 3.20 -19.89 -6.95
N GLY A 226 3.55 -18.77 -7.62
CA GLY A 226 4.85 -18.53 -8.24
C GLY A 226 5.61 -17.41 -7.57
N ASP A 227 6.06 -16.46 -8.39
CA ASP A 227 6.86 -15.31 -7.99
C ASP A 227 6.07 -14.20 -7.26
N LYS A 228 4.77 -14.37 -7.12
CA LYS A 228 3.83 -13.42 -6.53
C LYS A 228 3.79 -12.03 -7.19
N LYS A 229 4.40 -11.90 -8.36
CA LYS A 229 4.29 -10.69 -9.18
C LYS A 229 2.88 -10.51 -9.72
N ILE A 230 2.50 -9.27 -9.99
CA ILE A 230 1.27 -8.95 -10.72
C ILE A 230 1.37 -9.57 -12.12
N LYS A 231 0.27 -10.14 -12.59
CA LYS A 231 0.18 -10.72 -13.94
C LYS A 231 0.33 -9.64 -15.02
N SER A 232 0.63 -10.07 -16.25
CA SER A 232 0.66 -9.15 -17.39
C SER A 232 -0.70 -8.51 -17.64
N ILE A 233 -0.71 -7.34 -18.31
CA ILE A 233 -1.94 -6.58 -18.60
C ILE A 233 -2.96 -7.46 -19.33
N GLU A 234 -2.53 -8.25 -20.31
CA GLU A 234 -3.40 -9.14 -21.11
C GLU A 234 -4.09 -10.16 -20.20
N LYS A 235 -3.35 -10.78 -19.26
CA LYS A 235 -3.93 -11.74 -18.31
C LYS A 235 -4.86 -11.08 -17.30
N LEU A 236 -4.55 -9.86 -16.88
CA LEU A 236 -5.44 -9.09 -16.01
C LEU A 236 -6.74 -8.71 -16.75
N GLU A 237 -6.65 -8.26 -17.99
CA GLU A 237 -7.83 -7.98 -18.81
C GLU A 237 -8.72 -9.22 -18.96
N GLU A 238 -8.14 -10.42 -19.15
CA GLU A 238 -8.89 -11.67 -19.16
C GLU A 238 -9.63 -11.94 -17.85
N VAL A 239 -9.01 -11.63 -16.68
CA VAL A 239 -9.61 -11.83 -15.37
C VAL A 239 -10.79 -10.89 -15.13
N TYR A 240 -10.68 -9.64 -15.57
CA TYR A 240 -11.64 -8.60 -15.20
C TYR A 240 -12.73 -8.32 -16.25
N LYS A 241 -12.50 -8.59 -17.54
CA LYS A 241 -13.35 -8.17 -18.68
C LYS A 241 -14.81 -8.60 -18.60
N GLU A 242 -15.09 -9.79 -18.04
CA GLU A 242 -16.45 -10.31 -17.97
C GLU A 242 -17.28 -9.65 -16.84
N ILE A 243 -16.59 -9.21 -15.79
CA ILE A 243 -17.19 -8.63 -14.59
C ILE A 243 -17.21 -7.11 -14.68
N LEU A 244 -16.15 -6.52 -15.26
CA LEU A 244 -15.92 -5.09 -15.36
C LEU A 244 -15.73 -4.66 -16.83
N PRO A 245 -16.79 -4.66 -17.64
CA PRO A 245 -16.65 -4.40 -19.09
C PRO A 245 -16.34 -2.94 -19.41
N TYR A 246 -16.65 -1.99 -18.52
CA TYR A 246 -16.51 -0.56 -18.80
C TYR A 246 -15.59 0.13 -17.78
N LYS A 247 -14.50 0.73 -18.28
CA LYS A 247 -13.50 1.41 -17.43
C LYS A 247 -14.01 2.67 -16.73
N ASN A 248 -15.13 3.21 -17.15
CA ASN A 248 -15.76 4.40 -16.58
C ASN A 248 -16.84 4.09 -15.51
N ASP A 249 -17.14 2.83 -15.28
CA ASP A 249 -18.10 2.44 -14.25
C ASP A 249 -17.56 2.79 -12.86
N THR A 250 -18.46 3.16 -11.95
CA THR A 250 -18.11 3.32 -10.55
C THR A 250 -18.06 1.94 -9.88
N ILE A 251 -16.88 1.57 -9.42
CA ILE A 251 -16.61 0.28 -8.78
C ILE A 251 -16.15 0.54 -7.36
N ILE A 252 -16.87 -0.04 -6.40
CA ILE A 252 -16.46 -0.04 -5.00
C ILE A 252 -15.90 -1.43 -4.69
N VAL A 253 -14.63 -1.47 -4.29
CA VAL A 253 -13.97 -2.70 -3.88
C VAL A 253 -13.91 -2.80 -2.37
N TYR A 254 -14.11 -3.99 -1.81
CA TYR A 254 -13.95 -4.25 -0.40
C TYR A 254 -13.35 -5.63 -0.13
N CYS A 255 -12.82 -5.83 1.07
CA CYS A 255 -12.38 -7.15 1.52
C CYS A 255 -12.75 -7.38 3.00
N GLN A 256 -11.87 -7.95 3.81
CA GLN A 256 -12.08 -8.10 5.25
C GLN A 256 -11.84 -6.77 6.00
N SER A 257 -10.72 -6.05 5.69
CA SER A 257 -10.23 -4.88 6.44
C SER A 257 -9.37 -3.96 5.55
N GLY A 258 -9.74 -3.77 4.29
CA GLY A 258 -9.15 -2.79 3.39
C GLY A 258 -7.82 -3.17 2.69
N PHE A 259 -7.09 -4.22 3.10
CA PHE A 259 -5.78 -4.56 2.54
C PHE A 259 -5.86 -5.18 1.13
N ARG A 260 -6.57 -6.30 0.99
CA ARG A 260 -6.73 -7.00 -0.30
C ARG A 260 -7.46 -6.14 -1.32
N SER A 261 -8.43 -5.36 -0.88
CA SER A 261 -9.16 -4.42 -1.73
C SER A 261 -8.30 -3.22 -2.16
N SER A 262 -7.35 -2.76 -1.34
CA SER A 262 -6.35 -1.77 -1.79
C SER A 262 -5.47 -2.31 -2.92
N HIS A 263 -5.09 -3.59 -2.88
CA HIS A 263 -4.39 -4.24 -3.98
C HIS A 263 -5.24 -4.27 -5.25
N THR A 264 -6.49 -4.68 -5.15
CA THR A 264 -7.41 -4.68 -6.31
C THR A 264 -7.65 -3.27 -6.83
N ALA A 265 -7.80 -2.27 -5.95
CA ALA A 265 -7.90 -0.86 -6.35
C ALA A 265 -6.65 -0.42 -7.12
N PHE A 266 -5.46 -0.76 -6.64
CA PHE A 266 -4.20 -0.49 -7.34
C PHE A 266 -4.17 -1.10 -8.75
N VAL A 267 -4.48 -2.38 -8.86
CA VAL A 267 -4.49 -3.08 -10.16
C VAL A 267 -5.48 -2.44 -11.13
N LEU A 268 -6.70 -2.13 -10.67
CA LEU A 268 -7.71 -1.53 -11.51
C LEU A 268 -7.33 -0.11 -11.94
N THR A 269 -6.84 0.73 -11.01
CA THR A 269 -6.54 2.13 -11.30
C THR A 269 -5.23 2.29 -12.08
N GLU A 270 -4.14 1.70 -11.56
CA GLU A 270 -2.79 2.01 -12.05
C GLU A 270 -2.30 1.09 -13.17
N ILE A 271 -2.84 -0.13 -13.24
CA ILE A 271 -2.42 -1.10 -14.28
C ILE A 271 -3.45 -1.18 -15.42
N LEU A 272 -4.74 -1.19 -15.07
CA LEU A 272 -5.83 -1.37 -16.04
C LEU A 272 -6.53 -0.07 -16.43
N ASP A 273 -6.17 1.07 -15.84
CA ASP A 273 -6.68 2.41 -16.19
C ASP A 273 -8.21 2.57 -16.01
N PHE A 274 -8.79 1.92 -15.00
CA PHE A 274 -10.17 2.21 -14.57
C PHE A 274 -10.25 3.55 -13.86
N LYS A 275 -11.29 4.35 -14.13
CA LYS A 275 -11.33 5.77 -13.73
C LYS A 275 -11.99 6.03 -12.38
N ASN A 276 -12.96 5.22 -11.99
CA ASN A 276 -13.82 5.50 -10.83
C ASN A 276 -13.78 4.34 -9.82
N ILE A 277 -12.61 4.08 -9.26
CA ILE A 277 -12.41 3.04 -8.26
C ILE A 277 -12.41 3.64 -6.87
N LYS A 278 -13.23 3.08 -5.98
CA LYS A 278 -13.25 3.41 -4.55
C LYS A 278 -12.98 2.18 -3.72
N ASN A 279 -12.11 2.30 -2.72
CA ASN A 279 -11.88 1.26 -1.73
C ASN A 279 -12.72 1.56 -0.47
N TYR A 280 -13.57 0.63 -0.08
CA TYR A 280 -14.31 0.70 1.16
C TYR A 280 -13.40 0.31 2.32
N ASP A 281 -12.96 1.30 3.08
CA ASP A 281 -11.93 1.16 4.11
C ASP A 281 -12.36 0.26 5.27
N GLY A 282 -13.51 0.50 5.86
CA GLY A 282 -14.06 -0.31 6.95
C GLY A 282 -14.38 -1.75 6.54
N ALA A 283 -14.60 -1.97 5.24
CA ALA A 283 -14.75 -3.28 4.62
C ALA A 283 -15.80 -4.18 5.31
N TRP A 284 -15.60 -5.51 5.27
CA TRP A 284 -16.52 -6.45 5.91
C TRP A 284 -16.53 -6.34 7.44
N VAL A 285 -15.41 -5.96 8.06
CA VAL A 285 -15.32 -5.83 9.51
C VAL A 285 -16.29 -4.75 10.00
N GLU A 286 -16.25 -3.55 9.41
CA GLU A 286 -17.20 -2.49 9.73
C GLU A 286 -18.62 -2.89 9.38
N TRP A 287 -18.86 -3.34 8.14
CA TRP A 287 -20.21 -3.71 7.68
C TRP A 287 -20.87 -4.75 8.56
N SER A 288 -20.13 -5.79 8.92
CA SER A 288 -20.66 -6.88 9.76
C SER A 288 -20.87 -6.47 11.22
N TYR A 289 -20.18 -5.44 11.70
CA TYR A 289 -20.35 -4.90 13.06
C TYR A 289 -21.71 -4.21 13.25
N HIS A 290 -22.21 -3.55 12.21
CA HIS A 290 -23.49 -2.87 12.22
C HIS A 290 -24.64 -3.86 12.01
N GLU A 291 -25.45 -4.10 13.06
CA GLU A 291 -26.52 -5.10 13.04
C GLU A 291 -27.65 -4.73 12.07
N GLU A 292 -27.89 -3.43 11.89
CA GLU A 292 -28.93 -2.87 11.01
C GLU A 292 -28.61 -3.00 9.52
N LEU A 293 -27.37 -3.29 9.16
CA LEU A 293 -26.97 -3.39 7.75
C LEU A 293 -27.32 -4.76 7.16
N PRO A 294 -27.86 -4.78 5.93
CA PRO A 294 -28.22 -6.03 5.27
C PRO A 294 -26.97 -6.85 4.90
N PHE A 295 -27.11 -8.17 4.94
CA PHE A 295 -26.08 -9.08 4.48
C PHE A 295 -26.69 -10.31 3.82
N GLU A 296 -25.89 -11.00 3.01
CA GLU A 296 -26.21 -12.27 2.40
C GLU A 296 -25.24 -13.35 2.89
N GLN A 297 -25.76 -14.57 3.02
CA GLN A 297 -24.99 -15.75 3.35
C GLN A 297 -25.58 -16.94 2.59
N ASP A 298 -24.71 -17.81 2.07
CA ASP A 298 -25.18 -19.00 1.40
C ASP A 298 -25.70 -20.02 2.41
N SER A 299 -26.74 -20.77 2.04
CA SER A 299 -27.24 -21.87 2.88
C SER A 299 -26.16 -22.95 3.00
N ILE A 300 -25.67 -23.17 4.21
CA ILE A 300 -24.73 -24.28 4.49
C ILE A 300 -25.57 -25.52 4.71
N THR A 301 -25.71 -26.36 3.70
CA THR A 301 -26.29 -27.70 3.86
C THR A 301 -25.22 -28.60 4.43
N THR A 302 -25.23 -28.82 5.74
CA THR A 302 -24.38 -29.83 6.38
C THR A 302 -25.00 -31.20 6.11
N ILE A 303 -24.48 -31.93 5.15
CA ILE A 303 -24.82 -33.33 4.97
C ILE A 303 -23.98 -34.09 6.02
N PHE A 304 -24.61 -34.47 7.13
CA PHE A 304 -24.00 -35.44 8.03
C PHE A 304 -24.05 -36.81 7.31
N GLN A 305 -22.91 -37.34 6.90
CA GLN A 305 -22.72 -38.74 6.54
C GLN A 305 -22.31 -39.52 7.74
#